data_a2f79490901994aace94951eb72c735a
#
_entry.id   a2f79490901994aace94951eb72c735a
#
_cell.length_a   1.000
_cell.length_b   1.000
_cell.length_c   1.000
_cell.angle_alpha   90.00
_cell.angle_beta   90.00
_cell.angle_gamma   90.00
#
_symmetry.space_group_name_H-M   'P 1'
#
loop_
_entity.id
_entity.type
_entity.pdbx_description
1 polymer ?
#
loop_
_entity_poly.entity_id
_entity_poly.type
_entity_poly.pdbx_seq_one_letter_code
_entity_poly.pdbx_strand_id
1 'polypeptide(L)'
;RRHTAAIYLARAGLSPLCFAGAGTAGGALMNTTDVENFPGFPDGVMGPDLMDKLRSQAGRFGTTFVTDDVVSVDLTVTPKVIKTAEATYLADAVVLSMGSGYRELGVPGEKELSGHGVSWCATCDGFFFREQDIVVVGGGDSALEEATFLTRFGKTVTLIHRRDSFRASKIMQDRAFANEKIRVIWDSEVVSANGEGKLESLTLRNLKTGEESELAATGLFIAIGHDPRSELIKGQVTLDAEGDVLQNRLSSTGTDVAGVFASGDIVDHTYRQAFTAAGSGCA
;
A
#
# COMPACT_ATOMS: atom_id res chain seq x y z
N ARG A 1 -7.43 -8.45 -3.98
CA ARG A 1 -8.48 -8.47 -2.95
C ARG A 1 -9.89 -8.44 -3.55
N ARG A 2 -10.37 -7.34 -4.17
CA ARG A 2 -11.73 -7.27 -4.75
C ARG A 2 -11.99 -8.36 -5.80
N HIS A 3 -11.02 -8.68 -6.67
CA HIS A 3 -11.17 -9.74 -7.66
C HIS A 3 -11.26 -11.12 -7.00
N THR A 4 -10.50 -11.37 -5.93
CA THR A 4 -10.58 -12.64 -5.19
C THR A 4 -11.96 -12.79 -4.53
N ALA A 5 -12.45 -11.78 -3.81
CA ALA A 5 -13.80 -11.78 -3.26
C ALA A 5 -14.85 -12.03 -4.36
N ALA A 6 -14.74 -11.34 -5.49
CA ALA A 6 -15.65 -11.50 -6.62
C ALA A 6 -15.61 -12.93 -7.21
N ILE A 7 -14.42 -13.56 -7.31
CA ILE A 7 -14.28 -14.97 -7.74
C ILE A 7 -15.04 -15.89 -6.81
N TYR A 8 -14.85 -15.77 -5.50
CA TYR A 8 -15.48 -16.66 -4.51
C TYR A 8 -16.99 -16.45 -4.43
N LEU A 9 -17.46 -15.21 -4.43
CA LEU A 9 -18.88 -14.86 -4.43
C LEU A 9 -19.58 -15.37 -5.70
N ALA A 10 -18.99 -15.17 -6.88
CA ALA A 10 -19.57 -15.66 -8.13
C ALA A 10 -19.61 -17.19 -8.17
N ARG A 11 -18.58 -17.89 -7.69
CA ARG A 11 -18.57 -19.36 -7.59
C ARG A 11 -19.57 -19.88 -6.56
N ALA A 12 -19.93 -19.09 -5.57
CA ALA A 12 -20.98 -19.43 -4.61
C ALA A 12 -22.41 -19.20 -5.17
N GLY A 13 -22.53 -18.79 -6.43
CA GLY A 13 -23.81 -18.54 -7.09
C GLY A 13 -24.44 -17.18 -6.75
N LEU A 14 -23.68 -16.32 -6.08
CA LEU A 14 -24.06 -14.93 -5.87
C LEU A 14 -23.71 -14.10 -7.13
N SER A 15 -24.39 -13.03 -7.36
CA SER A 15 -24.22 -12.15 -8.53
C SER A 15 -23.41 -10.91 -8.16
N PRO A 16 -22.08 -11.00 -7.99
CA PRO A 16 -21.27 -9.88 -7.54
C PRO A 16 -21.15 -8.82 -8.61
N LEU A 17 -21.37 -7.57 -8.20
CA LEU A 17 -21.08 -6.37 -8.95
C LEU A 17 -19.78 -5.76 -8.40
N CYS A 18 -18.78 -5.58 -9.23
CA CYS A 18 -17.47 -5.09 -8.84
C CYS A 18 -17.20 -3.71 -9.46
N PHE A 19 -17.14 -2.68 -8.64
CA PHE A 19 -16.75 -1.34 -9.07
C PHE A 19 -15.23 -1.29 -9.27
N ALA A 20 -14.81 -1.08 -10.49
CA ALA A 20 -13.39 -1.12 -10.89
C ALA A 20 -12.70 0.23 -10.80
N GLY A 21 -13.46 1.32 -10.78
CA GLY A 21 -13.00 2.70 -10.90
C GLY A 21 -12.91 3.17 -12.35
N ALA A 22 -13.10 4.47 -12.56
CA ALA A 22 -13.09 5.08 -13.89
C ALA A 22 -11.66 5.24 -14.46
N GLY A 23 -10.67 5.36 -13.60
CA GLY A 23 -9.27 5.49 -13.98
C GLY A 23 -8.54 4.14 -14.08
N THR A 24 -7.46 3.98 -13.34
CA THR A 24 -6.66 2.75 -13.36
C THR A 24 -7.31 1.64 -12.52
N ALA A 25 -8.02 0.74 -13.21
CA ALA A 25 -8.71 -0.38 -12.57
C ALA A 25 -7.72 -1.45 -12.09
N GLY A 26 -7.38 -1.49 -10.80
CA GLY A 26 -6.48 -2.53 -10.26
C GLY A 26 -5.81 -2.13 -8.95
N GLY A 27 -5.73 -0.84 -8.66
CA GLY A 27 -5.09 -0.32 -7.46
C GLY A 27 -3.56 -0.35 -7.56
N ALA A 28 -2.86 -0.44 -6.42
CA ALA A 28 -1.40 -0.29 -6.34
C ALA A 28 -0.60 -1.18 -7.31
N LEU A 29 -1.07 -2.41 -7.58
CA LEU A 29 -0.41 -3.33 -8.51
C LEU A 29 -0.41 -2.87 -9.98
N MET A 30 -1.27 -1.92 -10.35
CA MET A 30 -1.24 -1.36 -11.70
C MET A 30 -0.06 -0.39 -11.92
N ASN A 31 0.51 0.11 -10.83
CA ASN A 31 1.61 1.07 -10.85
C ASN A 31 2.96 0.42 -10.44
N THR A 32 3.00 -0.91 -10.32
CA THR A 32 4.24 -1.63 -10.03
C THR A 32 4.74 -2.40 -11.25
N THR A 33 6.00 -2.76 -11.21
CA THR A 33 6.67 -3.57 -12.23
C THR A 33 6.52 -5.06 -11.92
N ASP A 34 7.61 -5.80 -11.79
CA ASP A 34 7.60 -7.22 -11.47
C ASP A 34 7.13 -7.50 -10.04
N VAL A 35 6.21 -8.47 -9.92
CA VAL A 35 5.73 -9.04 -8.67
C VAL A 35 6.32 -10.44 -8.56
N GLU A 36 7.42 -10.58 -7.83
CA GLU A 36 8.14 -11.86 -7.67
C GLU A 36 7.64 -12.68 -6.49
N ASN A 37 6.88 -12.06 -5.58
CA ASN A 37 6.46 -12.66 -4.31
C ASN A 37 5.00 -13.11 -4.30
N PHE A 38 4.32 -13.18 -5.45
CA PHE A 38 2.99 -13.78 -5.55
C PHE A 38 3.09 -15.27 -5.92
N PRO A 39 2.73 -16.20 -5.02
CA PRO A 39 2.89 -17.63 -5.27
C PRO A 39 2.16 -18.11 -6.54
N GLY A 40 2.80 -18.99 -7.30
CA GLY A 40 2.29 -19.52 -8.56
C GLY A 40 2.91 -18.89 -9.82
N PHE A 41 3.78 -17.91 -9.64
CA PHE A 41 4.55 -17.25 -10.72
C PHE A 41 6.05 -17.37 -10.44
N PRO A 42 6.68 -18.51 -10.81
CA PRO A 42 8.09 -18.76 -10.47
C PRO A 42 9.07 -17.78 -11.12
N ASP A 43 8.68 -17.20 -12.25
CA ASP A 43 9.49 -16.22 -13.00
C ASP A 43 9.03 -14.77 -12.74
N GLY A 44 8.19 -14.53 -11.71
CA GLY A 44 7.52 -13.26 -11.49
C GLY A 44 6.35 -13.02 -12.45
N VAL A 45 5.67 -11.92 -12.26
CA VAL A 45 4.57 -11.45 -13.13
C VAL A 45 4.46 -9.93 -13.03
N MET A 46 4.27 -9.26 -14.16
CA MET A 46 3.98 -7.83 -14.13
C MET A 46 2.71 -7.54 -13.34
N GLY A 47 2.74 -6.52 -12.49
CA GLY A 47 1.59 -6.15 -11.67
C GLY A 47 0.29 -5.96 -12.48
N PRO A 48 0.28 -5.21 -13.60
CA PRO A 48 -0.86 -5.10 -14.50
C PRO A 48 -1.36 -6.44 -15.01
N ASP A 49 -0.46 -7.33 -15.47
CA ASP A 49 -0.80 -8.66 -15.99
C ASP A 49 -1.45 -9.54 -14.93
N LEU A 50 -0.95 -9.48 -13.70
CA LEU A 50 -1.56 -10.18 -12.56
C LEU A 50 -3.00 -9.70 -12.33
N MET A 51 -3.20 -8.38 -12.38
CA MET A 51 -4.53 -7.79 -12.19
C MET A 51 -5.50 -8.16 -13.32
N ASP A 52 -5.04 -8.21 -14.56
CA ASP A 52 -5.84 -8.62 -15.72
C ASP A 52 -6.21 -10.10 -15.66
N LYS A 53 -5.29 -10.97 -15.25
CA LYS A 53 -5.58 -12.39 -14.99
C LYS A 53 -6.64 -12.58 -13.92
N LEU A 54 -6.53 -11.88 -12.79
CA LEU A 54 -7.51 -11.93 -11.69
C LEU A 54 -8.88 -11.39 -12.13
N ARG A 55 -8.93 -10.30 -12.91
CA ARG A 55 -10.15 -9.74 -13.46
C ARG A 55 -10.83 -10.72 -14.42
N SER A 56 -10.05 -11.29 -15.34
CA SER A 56 -10.54 -12.28 -16.31
C SER A 56 -11.08 -13.53 -15.62
N GLN A 57 -10.40 -13.99 -14.57
CA GLN A 57 -10.86 -15.12 -13.77
C GLN A 57 -12.20 -14.81 -13.08
N ALA A 58 -12.36 -13.64 -12.48
CA ALA A 58 -13.63 -13.22 -11.85
C ALA A 58 -14.75 -13.13 -12.89
N GLY A 59 -14.48 -12.52 -14.05
CA GLY A 59 -15.44 -12.41 -15.15
C GLY A 59 -15.90 -13.78 -15.70
N ARG A 60 -14.98 -14.76 -15.79
CA ARG A 60 -15.31 -16.15 -16.20
C ARG A 60 -16.38 -16.79 -15.29
N PHE A 61 -16.42 -16.43 -14.03
CA PHE A 61 -17.43 -16.95 -13.08
C PHE A 61 -18.70 -16.10 -12.99
N GLY A 62 -18.82 -15.04 -13.80
CA GLY A 62 -20.04 -14.25 -13.88
C GLY A 62 -20.03 -12.95 -13.06
N THR A 63 -18.85 -12.50 -12.60
CA THR A 63 -18.74 -11.16 -11.99
C THR A 63 -19.02 -10.09 -13.02
N THR A 64 -19.91 -9.16 -12.73
CA THR A 64 -20.13 -7.95 -13.51
C THR A 64 -19.21 -6.84 -13.03
N PHE A 65 -18.51 -6.18 -13.96
CA PHE A 65 -17.64 -5.04 -13.66
C PHE A 65 -18.28 -3.72 -14.10
N VAL A 66 -18.30 -2.75 -13.19
CA VAL A 66 -18.68 -1.37 -13.47
C VAL A 66 -17.40 -0.53 -13.50
N THR A 67 -17.13 0.09 -14.65
CA THR A 67 -15.98 0.98 -14.86
C THR A 67 -16.39 2.40 -14.50
N ASP A 68 -16.66 2.63 -13.23
CA ASP A 68 -17.07 3.92 -12.68
C ASP A 68 -16.60 4.02 -11.21
N ASP A 69 -16.49 5.24 -10.71
CA ASP A 69 -16.11 5.50 -9.32
C ASP A 69 -17.35 5.60 -8.43
N VAL A 70 -17.30 4.93 -7.28
CA VAL A 70 -18.30 5.11 -6.25
C VAL A 70 -18.06 6.46 -5.57
N VAL A 71 -19.04 7.34 -5.63
CA VAL A 71 -18.97 8.70 -5.07
C VAL A 71 -19.63 8.82 -3.70
N SER A 72 -20.58 7.94 -3.36
CA SER A 72 -21.14 7.86 -2.03
C SER A 72 -21.76 6.49 -1.75
N VAL A 73 -21.87 6.16 -0.47
CA VAL A 73 -22.55 4.95 0.02
C VAL A 73 -23.44 5.30 1.20
N ASP A 74 -24.52 4.52 1.37
CA ASP A 74 -25.26 4.44 2.63
C ASP A 74 -25.29 2.97 3.06
N LEU A 75 -24.48 2.66 4.05
CA LEU A 75 -24.31 1.31 4.59
C LEU A 75 -25.25 1.04 5.79
N THR A 76 -25.98 2.05 6.25
CA THR A 76 -26.84 1.97 7.44
C THR A 76 -28.24 1.42 7.13
N VAL A 77 -28.64 1.45 5.86
CA VAL A 77 -29.95 0.99 5.38
C VAL A 77 -29.89 -0.44 4.80
N THR A 78 -31.05 -1.03 4.59
CA THR A 78 -31.18 -2.33 3.90
C THR A 78 -32.30 -2.21 2.85
N PRO A 79 -32.04 -2.46 1.57
CA PRO A 79 -30.72 -2.77 0.98
C PRO A 79 -29.74 -1.61 1.10
N LYS A 80 -28.43 -1.92 1.03
CA LYS A 80 -27.35 -0.92 1.02
C LYS A 80 -27.42 -0.11 -0.26
N VAL A 81 -27.09 1.17 -0.17
CA VAL A 81 -27.14 2.09 -1.32
C VAL A 81 -25.73 2.45 -1.74
N ILE A 82 -25.39 2.25 -3.00
CA ILE A 82 -24.12 2.62 -3.61
C ILE A 82 -24.40 3.56 -4.78
N LYS A 83 -23.73 4.71 -4.82
CA LYS A 83 -23.91 5.69 -5.89
C LYS A 83 -22.61 5.94 -6.64
N THR A 84 -22.72 5.96 -7.95
CA THR A 84 -21.72 6.53 -8.86
C THR A 84 -22.22 7.87 -9.40
N ALA A 85 -21.44 8.51 -10.26
CA ALA A 85 -21.90 9.72 -10.94
C ALA A 85 -23.14 9.46 -11.84
N GLU A 86 -23.20 8.25 -12.42
CA GLU A 86 -24.20 7.88 -13.45
C GLU A 86 -25.41 7.13 -12.88
N ALA A 87 -25.25 6.37 -11.79
CA ALA A 87 -26.28 5.46 -11.32
C ALA A 87 -26.30 5.22 -9.81
N THR A 88 -27.46 4.72 -9.33
CA THR A 88 -27.64 4.23 -7.97
C THR A 88 -27.88 2.73 -8.00
N TYR A 89 -27.16 2.00 -7.16
CA TYR A 89 -27.25 0.55 -7.02
C TYR A 89 -27.73 0.18 -5.61
N LEU A 90 -28.50 -0.87 -5.54
CA LEU A 90 -28.96 -1.47 -4.29
C LEU A 90 -28.29 -2.84 -4.12
N ALA A 91 -27.80 -3.13 -2.93
CA ALA A 91 -27.11 -4.38 -2.64
C ALA A 91 -27.53 -4.93 -1.27
N ASP A 92 -27.71 -6.26 -1.18
CA ASP A 92 -28.00 -6.95 0.08
C ASP A 92 -26.77 -6.97 0.99
N ALA A 93 -25.58 -7.03 0.38
CA ALA A 93 -24.31 -7.00 1.08
C ALA A 93 -23.24 -6.20 0.31
N VAL A 94 -22.27 -5.65 1.04
CA VAL A 94 -21.15 -4.86 0.48
C VAL A 94 -19.83 -5.39 1.02
N VAL A 95 -18.86 -5.58 0.13
CA VAL A 95 -17.46 -5.90 0.49
C VAL A 95 -16.59 -4.69 0.25
N LEU A 96 -16.09 -4.09 1.33
CA LEU A 96 -15.19 -2.95 1.30
C LEU A 96 -13.76 -3.43 0.96
N SER A 97 -13.25 -3.05 -0.21
CA SER A 97 -11.92 -3.45 -0.71
C SER A 97 -11.19 -2.27 -1.36
N MET A 98 -11.34 -1.06 -0.80
CA MET A 98 -10.80 0.17 -1.37
C MET A 98 -9.28 0.29 -1.23
N GLY A 99 -8.69 -0.44 -0.29
CA GLY A 99 -7.26 -0.44 -0.04
C GLY A 99 -6.74 0.73 0.75
N SER A 100 -5.43 0.88 0.75
CA SER A 100 -4.71 2.03 1.29
C SER A 100 -3.84 2.66 0.21
N GLY A 101 -3.51 3.93 0.39
CA GLY A 101 -2.49 4.63 -0.37
C GLY A 101 -1.22 4.75 0.47
N TYR A 102 -0.07 4.76 -0.16
CA TYR A 102 1.17 5.17 0.49
C TYR A 102 1.17 6.69 0.66
N ARG A 103 1.75 7.16 1.76
CA ARG A 103 2.04 8.59 1.90
C ARG A 103 3.22 8.96 1.05
N GLU A 104 3.04 9.98 0.23
CA GLU A 104 4.08 10.54 -0.61
C GLU A 104 4.84 11.64 0.17
N LEU A 105 6.10 11.87 -0.17
CA LEU A 105 6.86 13.03 0.29
C LEU A 105 6.37 14.31 -0.40
N GLY A 106 5.87 14.16 -1.64
CA GLY A 106 5.41 15.26 -2.48
C GLY A 106 6.57 16.09 -3.07
N VAL A 107 7.71 15.45 -3.28
CA VAL A 107 8.92 16.12 -3.76
C VAL A 107 9.14 15.88 -5.27
N PRO A 108 9.84 16.78 -5.98
CA PRO A 108 10.26 16.55 -7.36
C PRO A 108 11.03 15.24 -7.53
N GLY A 109 10.78 14.54 -8.62
CA GLY A 109 11.43 13.26 -8.95
C GLY A 109 10.81 12.03 -8.28
N GLU A 110 9.98 12.20 -7.24
CA GLU A 110 9.38 11.07 -6.52
C GLU A 110 8.51 10.18 -7.44
N LYS A 111 7.64 10.81 -8.22
CA LYS A 111 6.72 10.09 -9.13
C LYS A 111 7.41 9.62 -10.40
N GLU A 112 8.27 10.44 -10.95
CA GLU A 112 9.02 10.18 -12.18
C GLU A 112 9.96 8.97 -12.03
N LEU A 113 10.53 8.80 -10.83
CA LEU A 113 11.46 7.72 -10.51
C LEU A 113 10.79 6.54 -9.76
N SER A 114 9.46 6.54 -9.66
CA SER A 114 8.71 5.42 -9.08
C SER A 114 8.98 4.12 -9.86
N GLY A 115 9.40 3.05 -9.15
CA GLY A 115 9.84 1.80 -9.76
C GLY A 115 11.23 1.85 -10.42
N HIS A 116 11.86 3.02 -10.44
CA HIS A 116 13.20 3.25 -11.02
C HIS A 116 14.17 3.79 -9.96
N GLY A 117 14.05 3.29 -8.74
CA GLY A 117 14.86 3.69 -7.60
C GLY A 117 14.03 4.27 -6.46
N VAL A 118 12.80 4.74 -6.67
CA VAL A 118 11.88 5.17 -5.62
C VAL A 118 10.82 4.09 -5.38
N SER A 119 10.66 3.67 -4.12
CA SER A 119 9.72 2.64 -3.68
C SER A 119 9.06 2.98 -2.36
N TRP A 120 7.91 2.34 -2.09
CA TRP A 120 7.16 2.40 -0.82
C TRP A 120 7.03 1.02 -0.16
N CYS A 121 7.76 0.00 -0.66
CA CYS A 121 7.64 -1.36 -0.16
C CYS A 121 9.00 -2.06 -0.15
N ALA A 122 9.65 -2.12 1.00
CA ALA A 122 10.95 -2.79 1.15
C ALA A 122 10.88 -4.29 0.85
N THR A 123 9.79 -4.96 1.25
CA THR A 123 9.61 -6.40 1.02
C THR A 123 9.32 -6.75 -0.45
N CYS A 124 8.81 -5.79 -1.22
CA CYS A 124 8.56 -5.96 -2.65
C CYS A 124 9.84 -5.77 -3.46
N ASP A 125 10.54 -4.67 -3.21
CA ASP A 125 11.57 -4.16 -4.12
C ASP A 125 13.01 -4.29 -3.58
N GLY A 126 13.19 -4.60 -2.28
CA GLY A 126 14.50 -4.61 -1.64
C GLY A 126 15.53 -5.52 -2.33
N PHE A 127 15.07 -6.62 -2.93
CA PHE A 127 15.92 -7.55 -3.67
C PHE A 127 16.66 -6.89 -4.85
N PHE A 128 16.05 -5.93 -5.52
CA PHE A 128 16.64 -5.25 -6.68
C PHE A 128 17.79 -4.30 -6.32
N PHE A 129 17.96 -3.99 -5.02
CA PHE A 129 18.99 -3.05 -4.52
C PHE A 129 20.20 -3.73 -3.86
N ARG A 130 20.58 -4.94 -4.34
CA ARG A 130 21.74 -5.67 -3.82
C ARG A 130 23.02 -4.89 -4.03
N GLU A 131 23.85 -4.84 -2.94
CA GLU A 131 25.15 -4.16 -2.91
C GLU A 131 25.07 -2.67 -3.27
N GLN A 132 23.90 -2.04 -3.09
CA GLN A 132 23.67 -0.64 -3.41
C GLN A 132 23.48 0.20 -2.13
N ASP A 133 23.63 1.52 -2.29
CA ASP A 133 23.40 2.48 -1.22
C ASP A 133 21.91 2.86 -1.19
N ILE A 134 21.23 2.47 -0.12
CA ILE A 134 19.79 2.60 0.06
C ILE A 134 19.50 3.68 1.09
N VAL A 135 18.46 4.46 0.83
CA VAL A 135 17.92 5.44 1.75
C VAL A 135 16.50 5.04 2.16
N VAL A 136 16.19 5.15 3.44
CA VAL A 136 14.84 4.99 4.00
C VAL A 136 14.42 6.30 4.66
N VAL A 137 13.26 6.82 4.30
CA VAL A 137 12.71 8.02 4.93
C VAL A 137 11.60 7.62 5.89
N GLY A 138 11.76 7.97 7.16
CA GLY A 138 10.77 7.68 8.18
C GLY A 138 11.35 7.69 9.59
N GLY A 139 10.56 7.27 10.57
CA GLY A 139 11.01 7.27 11.99
C GLY A 139 10.03 6.59 12.93
N GLY A 140 9.07 5.85 12.40
CA GLY A 140 8.20 4.91 13.14
C GLY A 140 8.71 3.48 13.05
N ASP A 141 8.01 2.54 13.69
CA ASP A 141 8.37 1.11 13.69
C ASP A 141 8.54 0.56 12.28
N SER A 142 7.61 0.86 11.36
CA SER A 142 7.69 0.41 9.95
C SER A 142 8.97 0.87 9.26
N ALA A 143 9.40 2.12 9.46
CA ALA A 143 10.62 2.63 8.83
C ALA A 143 11.87 1.92 9.33
N LEU A 144 11.94 1.63 10.64
CA LEU A 144 13.09 0.93 11.22
C LEU A 144 13.07 -0.56 10.86
N GLU A 145 11.89 -1.17 10.76
CA GLU A 145 11.71 -2.54 10.28
C GLU A 145 12.16 -2.68 8.82
N GLU A 146 11.68 -1.79 7.94
CA GLU A 146 12.07 -1.77 6.53
C GLU A 146 13.57 -1.51 6.36
N ALA A 147 14.14 -0.55 7.09
CA ALA A 147 15.58 -0.29 7.07
C ALA A 147 16.38 -1.52 7.50
N THR A 148 15.96 -2.19 8.59
CA THR A 148 16.60 -3.42 9.07
C THR A 148 16.47 -4.55 8.03
N PHE A 149 15.32 -4.70 7.41
CA PHE A 149 15.11 -5.68 6.34
C PHE A 149 16.02 -5.43 5.14
N LEU A 150 16.13 -4.18 4.70
CA LEU A 150 16.93 -3.77 3.54
C LEU A 150 18.44 -4.00 3.73
N THR A 151 18.93 -4.07 4.98
CA THR A 151 20.35 -4.42 5.23
C THR A 151 20.75 -5.81 4.74
N ARG A 152 19.76 -6.69 4.49
CA ARG A 152 20.00 -8.01 3.90
C ARG A 152 20.48 -7.91 2.45
N PHE A 153 20.16 -6.83 1.78
CA PHE A 153 20.45 -6.60 0.37
C PHE A 153 21.47 -5.48 0.18
N GLY A 154 21.18 -4.31 0.74
CA GLY A 154 21.97 -3.10 0.55
C GLY A 154 23.39 -3.21 1.10
N LYS A 155 24.28 -2.45 0.47
CA LYS A 155 25.63 -2.19 0.96
C LYS A 155 25.57 -1.32 2.21
N THR A 156 24.83 -0.21 2.13
CA THR A 156 24.52 0.67 3.25
C THR A 156 23.01 1.00 3.24
N VAL A 157 22.46 1.28 4.41
CA VAL A 157 21.08 1.79 4.56
C VAL A 157 21.13 3.06 5.39
N THR A 158 20.72 4.18 4.78
CA THR A 158 20.69 5.48 5.46
C THR A 158 19.26 5.83 5.82
N LEU A 159 18.97 5.89 7.12
CA LEU A 159 17.70 6.40 7.64
C LEU A 159 17.71 7.93 7.70
N ILE A 160 16.77 8.58 7.02
CA ILE A 160 16.57 10.03 7.11
C ILE A 160 15.36 10.30 7.97
N HIS A 161 15.53 11.09 9.02
CA HIS A 161 14.45 11.47 9.91
C HIS A 161 14.43 12.98 10.17
N ARG A 162 13.23 13.56 10.09
CA ARG A 162 13.00 15.00 10.26
C ARG A 162 13.14 15.53 11.70
N ARG A 163 13.38 14.66 12.67
CA ARG A 163 13.56 15.00 14.10
C ARG A 163 14.89 14.42 14.58
N ASP A 164 15.27 14.74 15.81
CA ASP A 164 16.46 14.26 16.49
C ASP A 164 16.25 12.93 17.24
N SER A 165 15.05 12.34 17.16
CA SER A 165 14.72 11.09 17.80
C SER A 165 13.60 10.36 17.05
N PHE A 166 13.65 9.02 17.03
CA PHE A 166 12.61 8.19 16.45
C PHE A 166 11.37 8.11 17.34
N ARG A 167 10.21 7.91 16.71
CA ARG A 167 8.95 7.56 17.38
C ARG A 167 8.77 6.05 17.54
N ALA A 168 9.62 5.27 16.89
CA ALA A 168 9.60 3.81 16.92
C ALA A 168 9.77 3.28 18.36
N SER A 169 9.31 2.06 18.59
CA SER A 169 9.51 1.35 19.86
C SER A 169 10.99 1.19 20.17
N LYS A 170 11.32 1.15 21.46
CA LYS A 170 12.71 1.04 21.92
C LYS A 170 13.43 -0.17 21.32
N ILE A 171 12.74 -1.31 21.22
CA ILE A 171 13.31 -2.54 20.66
C ILE A 171 13.69 -2.38 19.18
N MET A 172 12.90 -1.65 18.39
CA MET A 172 13.20 -1.38 16.99
C MET A 172 14.36 -0.42 16.85
N GLN A 173 14.43 0.61 17.70
CA GLN A 173 15.57 1.52 17.76
C GLN A 173 16.86 0.79 18.09
N ASP A 174 16.86 -0.07 19.12
CA ASP A 174 18.03 -0.83 19.53
C ASP A 174 18.52 -1.77 18.40
N ARG A 175 17.61 -2.41 17.68
CA ARG A 175 17.94 -3.24 16.51
C ARG A 175 18.56 -2.43 15.38
N ALA A 176 18.00 -1.27 15.07
CA ALA A 176 18.53 -0.40 14.02
C ALA A 176 19.92 0.13 14.37
N PHE A 177 20.12 0.61 15.61
CA PHE A 177 21.41 1.14 16.05
C PHE A 177 22.49 0.05 16.22
N ALA A 178 22.11 -1.19 16.49
CA ALA A 178 23.06 -2.32 16.56
C ALA A 178 23.50 -2.82 15.17
N ASN A 179 22.89 -2.36 14.09
CA ASN A 179 23.20 -2.81 12.74
C ASN A 179 24.25 -1.91 12.09
N GLU A 180 25.44 -2.44 11.83
CA GLU A 180 26.56 -1.69 11.28
C GLU A 180 26.34 -1.11 9.88
N LYS A 181 25.37 -1.65 9.13
CA LYS A 181 24.98 -1.13 7.81
C LYS A 181 24.04 0.06 7.90
N ILE A 182 23.40 0.31 9.06
CA ILE A 182 22.45 1.40 9.22
C ILE A 182 23.14 2.67 9.70
N ARG A 183 22.91 3.76 8.99
CA ARG A 183 23.31 5.12 9.39
C ARG A 183 22.08 5.99 9.53
N VAL A 184 22.13 7.00 10.40
CA VAL A 184 21.01 7.91 10.61
C VAL A 184 21.43 9.34 10.31
N ILE A 185 20.62 10.03 9.50
CA ILE A 185 20.68 11.47 9.27
C ILE A 185 19.47 12.08 9.96
N TRP A 186 19.74 12.82 11.03
CA TRP A 186 18.74 13.49 11.84
C TRP A 186 18.41 14.88 11.31
N ASP A 187 17.27 15.40 11.78
CA ASP A 187 16.84 16.78 11.53
C ASP A 187 16.84 17.16 10.04
N SER A 188 16.56 16.17 9.19
CA SER A 188 16.70 16.33 7.75
C SER A 188 15.47 15.78 7.00
N GLU A 189 15.18 16.42 5.89
CA GLU A 189 14.14 16.00 4.94
C GLU A 189 14.73 15.84 3.54
N VAL A 190 14.09 15.00 2.72
CA VAL A 190 14.35 14.94 1.28
C VAL A 190 13.57 16.06 0.61
N VAL A 191 14.24 16.87 -0.21
CA VAL A 191 13.61 17.96 -0.99
C VAL A 191 13.51 17.64 -2.49
N SER A 192 14.30 16.71 -2.99
CA SER A 192 14.16 16.13 -4.34
C SER A 192 14.81 14.77 -4.47
N ALA A 193 14.30 13.96 -5.38
CA ALA A 193 14.93 12.75 -5.88
C ALA A 193 15.47 13.03 -7.29
N ASN A 194 16.78 12.80 -7.50
CA ASN A 194 17.47 13.23 -8.69
C ASN A 194 17.99 12.04 -9.50
N GLY A 195 17.92 12.15 -10.83
CA GLY A 195 18.44 11.16 -11.77
C GLY A 195 17.74 11.21 -13.12
N GLU A 196 18.34 10.63 -14.11
CA GLU A 196 17.77 10.53 -15.46
C GLU A 196 17.40 9.06 -15.72
N GLY A 197 16.08 8.77 -15.71
CA GLY A 197 15.53 7.43 -15.90
C GLY A 197 15.70 6.47 -14.71
N LYS A 198 16.56 6.77 -13.74
CA LYS A 198 16.73 6.05 -12.47
C LYS A 198 17.27 6.99 -11.39
N LEU A 199 17.06 6.61 -10.13
CA LEU A 199 17.57 7.38 -8.99
C LEU A 199 19.10 7.34 -8.94
N GLU A 200 19.76 8.50 -8.78
CA GLU A 200 21.20 8.66 -8.66
C GLU A 200 21.60 9.39 -7.38
N SER A 201 20.80 10.34 -6.94
CA SER A 201 21.02 11.06 -5.70
C SER A 201 19.73 11.66 -5.11
N LEU A 202 19.83 12.15 -3.88
CA LEU A 202 18.79 12.89 -3.18
C LEU A 202 19.35 14.24 -2.77
N THR A 203 18.56 15.30 -2.90
CA THR A 203 18.84 16.56 -2.22
C THR A 203 18.18 16.55 -0.86
N LEU A 204 18.96 16.77 0.17
CA LEU A 204 18.52 16.85 1.57
C LEU A 204 18.58 18.27 2.05
N ARG A 205 17.64 18.64 2.93
CA ARG A 205 17.68 19.89 3.69
C ARG A 205 17.75 19.60 5.18
N ASN A 206 18.73 20.17 5.87
CA ASN A 206 18.76 20.14 7.33
C ASN A 206 17.74 21.15 7.88
N LEU A 207 16.81 20.68 8.70
CA LEU A 207 15.69 21.51 9.20
C LEU A 207 16.10 22.49 10.31
N LYS A 208 17.28 22.31 10.93
CA LYS A 208 17.80 23.23 11.96
C LYS A 208 18.64 24.35 11.35
N THR A 209 19.47 24.03 10.34
CA THR A 209 20.37 24.99 9.73
C THR A 209 19.83 25.59 8.43
N GLY A 210 18.90 24.90 7.76
CA GLY A 210 18.42 25.24 6.41
C GLY A 210 19.40 24.86 5.30
N GLU A 211 20.54 24.26 5.63
CA GLU A 211 21.58 23.88 4.66
C GLU A 211 21.10 22.71 3.80
N GLU A 212 21.34 22.82 2.50
CA GLU A 212 21.09 21.73 1.56
C GLU A 212 22.38 20.98 1.24
N SER A 213 22.25 19.66 1.08
CA SER A 213 23.35 18.77 0.71
C SER A 213 22.88 17.67 -0.23
N GLU A 214 23.79 17.12 -1.01
CA GLU A 214 23.51 16.00 -1.89
C GLU A 214 23.96 14.69 -1.25
N LEU A 215 23.11 13.66 -1.33
CA LEU A 215 23.40 12.30 -0.90
C LEU A 215 23.26 11.36 -2.09
N ALA A 216 24.36 10.72 -2.49
CA ALA A 216 24.30 9.68 -3.51
C ALA A 216 23.50 8.48 -3.01
N ALA A 217 22.53 8.04 -3.78
CA ALA A 217 21.66 6.90 -3.45
C ALA A 217 21.03 6.34 -4.73
N THR A 218 20.93 5.04 -4.82
CA THR A 218 20.28 4.36 -5.95
C THR A 218 18.92 3.77 -5.58
N GLY A 219 18.59 3.72 -4.29
CA GLY A 219 17.30 3.29 -3.77
C GLY A 219 16.78 4.25 -2.71
N LEU A 220 15.55 4.74 -2.88
CA LEU A 220 14.81 5.53 -1.90
C LEU A 220 13.55 4.76 -1.51
N PHE A 221 13.42 4.40 -0.24
CA PHE A 221 12.24 3.77 0.33
C PHE A 221 11.51 4.77 1.24
N ILE A 222 10.25 5.03 0.92
CA ILE A 222 9.43 6.03 1.62
C ILE A 222 8.54 5.33 2.62
N ALA A 223 8.93 5.35 3.90
CA ALA A 223 8.28 4.64 5.01
C ALA A 223 7.66 5.62 6.01
N ILE A 224 6.85 6.56 5.53
CA ILE A 224 6.20 7.61 6.33
C ILE A 224 4.73 7.32 6.66
N GLY A 225 4.25 6.12 6.33
CA GLY A 225 2.93 5.61 6.64
C GLY A 225 2.04 5.41 5.42
N HIS A 226 0.83 4.99 5.70
CA HIS A 226 -0.21 4.70 4.71
C HIS A 226 -1.48 5.44 5.11
N ASP A 227 -2.31 5.76 4.13
CA ASP A 227 -3.63 6.33 4.34
C ASP A 227 -4.69 5.33 3.82
N PRO A 228 -5.44 4.67 4.71
CA PRO A 228 -6.57 3.84 4.32
C PRO A 228 -7.58 4.67 3.52
N ARG A 229 -8.09 4.11 2.42
CA ARG A 229 -9.07 4.82 1.59
C ARG A 229 -10.48 4.69 2.18
N SER A 230 -10.66 5.20 3.38
CA SER A 230 -11.89 5.06 4.18
C SER A 230 -12.82 6.27 4.14
N GLU A 231 -12.52 7.31 3.39
CA GLU A 231 -13.31 8.55 3.37
C GLU A 231 -14.80 8.34 3.04
N LEU A 232 -15.11 7.47 2.07
CA LEU A 232 -16.51 7.17 1.67
C LEU A 232 -17.36 6.50 2.77
N ILE A 233 -16.69 5.84 3.72
CA ILE A 233 -17.36 5.02 4.75
C ILE A 233 -17.21 5.61 6.15
N LYS A 234 -16.59 6.76 6.28
CA LYS A 234 -16.37 7.45 7.55
C LYS A 234 -17.70 7.74 8.25
N GLY A 235 -17.77 7.35 9.53
CA GLY A 235 -18.99 7.51 10.33
C GLY A 235 -20.09 6.47 10.05
N GLN A 236 -19.86 5.51 9.15
CA GLN A 236 -20.81 4.44 8.84
C GLN A 236 -20.34 3.05 9.30
N VAL A 237 -19.04 2.84 9.39
CA VAL A 237 -18.39 1.65 9.97
C VAL A 237 -17.35 2.10 10.98
N THR A 238 -17.05 1.26 11.95
CA THR A 238 -16.02 1.57 12.94
C THR A 238 -14.62 1.50 12.29
N LEU A 239 -13.88 2.59 12.41
CA LEU A 239 -12.48 2.72 12.00
C LEU A 239 -11.59 2.80 13.24
N ASP A 240 -10.32 2.39 13.11
CA ASP A 240 -9.32 2.66 14.14
C ASP A 240 -8.75 4.08 14.06
N ALA A 241 -7.72 4.35 14.86
CA ALA A 241 -7.07 5.67 14.91
C ALA A 241 -6.32 6.02 13.62
N GLU A 242 -5.89 5.04 12.86
CA GLU A 242 -5.18 5.15 11.58
C GLU A 242 -6.15 5.23 10.39
N GLY A 243 -7.43 4.92 10.59
CA GLY A 243 -8.48 4.95 9.57
C GLY A 243 -8.72 3.60 8.88
N ASP A 244 -8.13 2.53 9.36
CA ASP A 244 -8.39 1.17 8.88
C ASP A 244 -9.73 0.66 9.42
N VAL A 245 -10.43 -0.17 8.64
CA VAL A 245 -11.72 -0.74 9.05
C VAL A 245 -11.51 -1.82 10.09
N LEU A 246 -12.18 -1.68 11.22
CA LEU A 246 -12.18 -2.72 12.26
C LEU A 246 -13.09 -3.88 11.85
N GLN A 247 -12.52 -5.08 11.86
CA GLN A 247 -13.27 -6.32 11.67
C GLN A 247 -13.80 -6.83 13.02
N ASN A 248 -15.02 -7.36 13.02
CA ASN A 248 -15.55 -7.96 14.22
C ASN A 248 -14.91 -9.33 14.49
N ARG A 249 -14.82 -9.72 15.76
CA ARG A 249 -14.16 -10.97 16.17
C ARG A 249 -14.95 -12.25 15.85
N LEU A 250 -16.20 -12.12 15.42
CA LEU A 250 -17.09 -13.24 15.13
C LEU A 250 -16.93 -13.75 13.69
N SER A 251 -16.37 -12.91 12.82
CA SER A 251 -16.12 -13.22 11.41
C SER A 251 -14.80 -12.56 11.00
N SER A 252 -13.99 -13.26 10.24
CA SER A 252 -12.70 -12.76 9.78
C SER A 252 -12.79 -11.55 8.84
N THR A 253 -13.98 -11.27 8.28
CA THR A 253 -14.21 -10.20 7.29
C THR A 253 -15.39 -9.30 7.64
N GLY A 254 -16.23 -9.66 8.60
CA GLY A 254 -17.40 -8.86 9.02
C GLY A 254 -16.98 -7.55 9.71
N THR A 255 -17.76 -6.51 9.49
CA THR A 255 -17.67 -5.25 10.23
C THR A 255 -18.72 -5.21 11.36
N ASP A 256 -18.83 -4.09 12.05
CA ASP A 256 -19.89 -3.81 13.01
C ASP A 256 -21.27 -3.54 12.35
N VAL A 257 -21.29 -3.38 11.03
CA VAL A 257 -22.52 -3.15 10.26
C VAL A 257 -22.96 -4.44 9.57
N ALA A 258 -24.18 -4.90 9.86
CA ALA A 258 -24.72 -6.11 9.27
C ALA A 258 -24.78 -6.03 7.73
N GLY A 259 -24.29 -7.09 7.06
CA GLY A 259 -24.20 -7.15 5.60
C GLY A 259 -23.03 -6.33 5.01
N VAL A 260 -22.13 -5.80 5.85
CA VAL A 260 -20.91 -5.10 5.40
C VAL A 260 -19.68 -5.86 5.84
N PHE A 261 -18.83 -6.19 4.88
CA PHE A 261 -17.58 -6.93 5.03
C PHE A 261 -16.43 -6.07 4.55
N ALA A 262 -15.22 -6.37 5.02
CA ALA A 262 -14.02 -5.64 4.60
C ALA A 262 -12.83 -6.60 4.39
N SER A 263 -12.00 -6.32 3.38
CA SER A 263 -10.84 -7.17 3.04
C SER A 263 -9.72 -6.38 2.37
N GLY A 264 -8.50 -6.90 2.47
CA GLY A 264 -7.29 -6.30 1.91
C GLY A 264 -6.72 -5.18 2.75
N ASP A 265 -5.93 -4.29 2.14
CA ASP A 265 -5.13 -3.31 2.89
C ASP A 265 -5.96 -2.29 3.68
N ILE A 266 -7.27 -2.21 3.45
CA ILE A 266 -8.19 -1.38 4.26
C ILE A 266 -8.39 -1.94 5.68
N VAL A 267 -7.94 -3.17 5.95
CA VAL A 267 -8.00 -3.86 7.24
C VAL A 267 -6.66 -4.44 7.67
N ASP A 268 -5.63 -4.33 6.84
CA ASP A 268 -4.32 -4.94 7.07
C ASP A 268 -3.31 -3.90 7.55
N HIS A 269 -3.08 -3.83 8.86
CA HIS A 269 -2.07 -2.96 9.46
C HIS A 269 -0.64 -3.49 9.31
N THR A 270 -0.49 -4.79 8.98
CA THR A 270 0.77 -5.51 9.19
C THR A 270 1.51 -5.78 7.90
N TYR A 271 0.85 -6.39 6.94
CA TYR A 271 1.55 -6.95 5.77
C TYR A 271 1.41 -6.09 4.52
N ARG A 272 0.19 -5.68 4.20
CA ARG A 272 -0.16 -4.90 3.00
C ARG A 272 0.44 -5.48 1.72
N GLN A 273 0.37 -6.81 1.60
CA GLN A 273 0.92 -7.57 0.47
C GLN A 273 -0.19 -8.03 -0.49
N ALA A 274 0.17 -8.19 -1.77
CA ALA A 274 -0.76 -8.69 -2.78
C ALA A 274 -1.38 -10.05 -2.37
N PHE A 275 -0.57 -10.93 -1.80
CA PHE A 275 -0.99 -12.25 -1.37
C PHE A 275 -1.91 -12.23 -0.13
N THR A 276 -1.57 -11.46 0.91
CA THR A 276 -2.45 -11.32 2.09
C THR A 276 -3.77 -10.64 1.73
N ALA A 277 -3.72 -9.65 0.83
CA ALA A 277 -4.92 -9.01 0.30
C ALA A 277 -5.79 -9.99 -0.53
N ALA A 278 -5.18 -10.90 -1.29
CA ALA A 278 -5.91 -11.97 -1.97
C ALA A 278 -6.49 -12.97 -0.96
N GLY A 279 -5.71 -13.37 0.04
CA GLY A 279 -6.12 -14.29 1.11
C GLY A 279 -7.34 -13.78 1.89
N SER A 280 -7.32 -12.53 2.34
CA SER A 280 -8.47 -11.93 3.03
C SER A 280 -9.69 -11.75 2.12
N GLY A 281 -9.52 -11.70 0.81
CA GLY A 281 -10.62 -11.63 -0.15
C GLY A 281 -11.34 -12.96 -0.39
N CYS A 282 -10.79 -14.09 0.08
CA CYS A 282 -11.45 -15.41 -0.04
C CYS A 282 -12.15 -15.84 1.26
N ALA A 283 -11.94 -15.16 2.36
CA ALA A 283 -12.56 -15.42 3.66
C ALA A 283 -13.96 -14.79 3.74
#